data_4cfaf81921ca6530dd0ce57c2e55bfbc
#
_entry.id   4cfaf81921ca6530dd0ce57c2e55bfbc
#
_cell.length_a   1.000
_cell.length_b   1.000
_cell.length_c   1.000
_cell.angle_alpha   90.00
_cell.angle_beta   90.00
_cell.angle_gamma   90.00
#
_symmetry.space_group_name_H-M   'P 1'
#
loop_
_entity.id
_entity.type
_entity.pdbx_description
1 polymer ?
#
loop_
_entity_poly.entity_id
_entity_poly.type
_entity_poly.pdbx_seq_one_letter_code
_entity_poly.pdbx_strand_id
1 'polypeptide(L)'
;SLGSWTRPQLMSNHNYPKWEIELSANEFNQPVNYKYVIVKLDNHNIATWEEGENRLLMPFVPPVEDSIFIVNDEKFRYPVGNFKGAGVAVPVFSLRTNESFGVGEFNDIRKLVDWCTLTGLKMIQVLPINETVATHSWLDSYPYKSITVMALHPMYLHLPGLGALKDAALMEEFEKARLELNARPHVDYVGVNRNKARYFKLIFDQNWPEVSKLESYQQFFEANKEWLKPYAAFCYLRDRFKTSDFRQWEEYATYNPELIDQLTDPSQDFHEHIAVHYYQQYYLDKQLREVVEYAHSKGVAMKGDIPIGISPNSIEAWTEPHLFNLDGQAGAPPDDFAVMGQNW
;
A
#
# COMPACT_ATOMS: atom_id res chain seq x y z
N SER A 1 23.66 10.57 34.15
CA SER A 1 24.12 9.18 33.98
C SER A 1 23.38 8.52 32.84
N LEU A 2 24.08 7.76 31.95
CA LEU A 2 23.48 6.98 30.88
C LEU A 2 22.74 5.72 31.38
N GLY A 3 22.59 5.55 32.67
CA GLY A 3 22.08 4.35 33.29
C GLY A 3 23.17 3.31 33.52
N SER A 4 22.80 2.05 33.49
CA SER A 4 23.74 0.92 33.58
C SER A 4 23.43 -0.14 32.52
N TRP A 5 24.33 -1.09 32.33
CA TRP A 5 24.12 -2.20 31.39
C TRP A 5 22.86 -3.04 31.65
N THR A 6 22.28 -2.94 32.86
CA THR A 6 21.04 -3.66 33.23
C THR A 6 19.85 -2.72 33.44
N ARG A 7 20.08 -1.42 33.53
CA ARG A 7 19.04 -0.39 33.76
C ARG A 7 19.29 0.82 32.86
N PRO A 8 18.86 0.77 31.60
CA PRO A 8 19.08 1.84 30.65
C PRO A 8 18.31 3.11 31.05
N GLN A 9 18.83 4.26 30.63
CA GLN A 9 18.12 5.52 30.67
C GLN A 9 17.18 5.60 29.47
N LEU A 10 15.92 5.98 29.70
CA LEU A 10 14.94 6.11 28.62
C LEU A 10 15.16 7.39 27.82
N MET A 11 15.04 7.29 26.52
CA MET A 11 15.06 8.42 25.60
C MET A 11 13.62 8.86 25.28
N SER A 12 13.43 10.13 25.04
CA SER A 12 12.17 10.70 24.54
C SER A 12 12.02 10.48 23.05
N ASN A 13 10.82 10.14 22.58
CA ASN A 13 10.44 10.07 21.19
C ASN A 13 9.50 11.21 20.76
N HIS A 14 9.48 12.31 21.53
CA HIS A 14 8.59 13.44 21.29
C HIS A 14 8.77 14.01 19.86
N ASN A 15 10.01 13.97 19.36
CA ASN A 15 10.38 14.42 18.03
C ASN A 15 10.58 13.24 17.02
N TYR A 16 9.75 12.19 17.13
CA TYR A 16 9.85 11.04 16.21
C TYR A 16 10.00 11.49 14.74
N PRO A 17 10.92 10.90 13.93
CA PRO A 17 11.68 9.66 14.21
C PRO A 17 12.96 9.83 15.03
N LYS A 18 13.23 11.00 15.57
CA LYS A 18 14.39 11.23 16.45
C LYS A 18 14.09 10.82 17.88
N TRP A 19 15.08 10.21 18.51
CA TRP A 19 15.07 9.85 19.92
C TRP A 19 16.13 10.67 20.64
N GLU A 20 15.76 11.34 21.70
CA GLU A 20 16.59 12.35 22.36
C GLU A 20 16.65 12.11 23.87
N ILE A 21 17.80 12.44 24.45
CA ILE A 21 18.00 12.48 25.90
C ILE A 21 18.93 13.64 26.24
N GLU A 22 18.57 14.41 27.24
CA GLU A 22 19.41 15.47 27.79
C GLU A 22 20.17 14.96 29.01
N LEU A 23 21.47 15.22 29.03
CA LEU A 23 22.38 14.78 30.09
C LEU A 23 23.24 15.93 30.54
N SER A 24 23.57 15.96 31.83
CA SER A 24 24.49 16.98 32.38
C SER A 24 25.93 16.65 31.95
N ALA A 25 26.60 17.59 31.30
CA ALA A 25 28.00 17.43 30.86
C ALA A 25 28.96 17.20 32.03
N ASN A 26 28.62 17.72 33.24
CA ASN A 26 29.43 17.56 34.44
C ASN A 26 29.56 16.11 34.94
N GLU A 27 28.69 15.21 34.45
CA GLU A 27 28.77 13.78 34.76
C GLU A 27 29.76 13.01 33.88
N PHE A 28 30.33 13.65 32.84
CA PHE A 28 31.15 12.99 31.81
C PHE A 28 32.54 13.62 31.71
N ASN A 29 33.33 13.48 32.77
CA ASN A 29 34.70 13.98 32.84
C ASN A 29 35.76 13.01 32.27
N GLN A 30 35.34 11.80 31.86
CA GLN A 30 36.17 10.79 31.24
C GLN A 30 35.41 10.16 30.05
N PRO A 31 36.08 9.53 29.06
CA PRO A 31 35.44 8.79 28.02
C PRO A 31 34.51 7.69 28.54
N VAL A 32 33.29 7.63 28.03
CA VAL A 32 32.27 6.67 28.48
C VAL A 32 31.82 5.80 27.29
N ASN A 33 31.92 4.48 27.49
CA ASN A 33 31.34 3.53 26.56
C ASN A 33 29.82 3.43 26.78
N TYR A 34 29.05 3.46 25.68
CA TYR A 34 27.62 3.29 25.73
C TYR A 34 27.08 2.46 24.54
N LYS A 35 25.86 1.99 24.66
CA LYS A 35 25.07 1.35 23.60
C LYS A 35 23.62 1.72 23.73
N TYR A 36 22.93 1.71 22.62
CA TYR A 36 21.47 1.79 22.61
C TYR A 36 20.86 0.41 22.82
N VAL A 37 19.70 0.40 23.46
CA VAL A 37 18.89 -0.79 23.69
C VAL A 37 17.42 -0.46 23.42
N ILE A 38 16.69 -1.45 22.94
CA ILE A 38 15.24 -1.40 22.87
C ILE A 38 14.70 -2.06 24.14
N VAL A 39 13.80 -1.40 24.82
CA VAL A 39 13.15 -1.92 26.03
C VAL A 39 11.66 -2.20 25.76
N LYS A 40 11.10 -3.15 26.49
CA LYS A 40 9.66 -3.40 26.47
C LYS A 40 8.92 -2.32 27.24
N LEU A 41 7.78 -1.85 26.72
CA LEU A 41 7.00 -0.77 27.32
C LEU A 41 6.36 -1.15 28.66
N ASP A 42 6.01 -2.43 28.84
CA ASP A 42 5.30 -2.94 30.00
C ASP A 42 6.16 -3.04 31.27
N ASN A 43 7.45 -3.33 31.13
CA ASN A 43 8.32 -3.62 32.25
C ASN A 43 9.74 -3.03 32.15
N HIS A 44 10.02 -2.28 31.08
CA HIS A 44 11.31 -1.67 30.74
C HIS A 44 12.49 -2.66 30.69
N ASN A 45 12.21 -3.96 30.55
CA ASN A 45 13.26 -4.94 30.34
C ASN A 45 13.87 -4.79 28.96
N ILE A 46 15.19 -5.01 28.89
CA ILE A 46 15.91 -4.96 27.62
C ILE A 46 15.41 -6.08 26.72
N ALA A 47 14.84 -5.70 25.57
CA ALA A 47 14.41 -6.63 24.53
C ALA A 47 15.53 -6.92 23.54
N THR A 48 16.33 -5.91 23.21
CA THR A 48 17.36 -6.02 22.17
C THR A 48 18.48 -5.00 22.41
N TRP A 49 19.72 -5.43 22.21
CA TRP A 49 20.92 -4.59 22.18
C TRP A 49 21.26 -4.21 20.74
N GLU A 50 21.81 -3.00 20.51
CA GLU A 50 22.40 -2.71 19.20
C GLU A 50 23.63 -3.57 18.93
N GLU A 51 23.89 -3.88 17.64
CA GLU A 51 25.06 -4.63 17.22
C GLU A 51 26.34 -3.78 17.15
N GLY A 52 27.47 -4.48 16.98
CA GLY A 52 28.80 -3.89 16.80
C GLY A 52 29.45 -3.47 18.10
N GLU A 53 30.53 -2.72 17.99
CA GLU A 53 31.30 -2.20 19.12
C GLU A 53 30.51 -1.17 19.92
N ASN A 54 30.92 -1.00 21.18
CA ASN A 54 30.39 0.09 22.00
C ASN A 54 30.67 1.44 21.34
N ARG A 55 29.73 2.36 21.50
CA ARG A 55 29.96 3.75 21.14
C ARG A 55 30.76 4.42 22.24
N LEU A 56 31.50 5.48 21.88
CA LEU A 56 32.35 6.21 22.80
C LEU A 56 31.89 7.65 22.88
N LEU A 57 31.44 8.06 24.06
CA LEU A 57 31.19 9.46 24.39
C LEU A 57 32.46 10.07 24.94
N MET A 58 33.00 11.03 24.21
CA MET A 58 34.19 11.78 24.71
C MET A 58 33.75 12.87 25.68
N PRO A 59 34.57 13.16 26.73
CA PRO A 59 34.27 14.23 27.65
C PRO A 59 34.25 15.58 26.91
N PHE A 60 33.28 16.38 27.23
CA PHE A 60 33.12 17.72 26.69
C PHE A 60 33.37 18.77 27.81
N VAL A 61 34.28 19.68 27.55
CA VAL A 61 34.48 20.85 28.40
C VAL A 61 33.83 22.03 27.71
N PRO A 62 32.71 22.56 28.22
CA PRO A 62 32.00 23.66 27.61
C PRO A 62 32.89 24.90 27.55
N PRO A 63 33.00 25.58 26.39
CA PRO A 63 33.79 26.79 26.25
C PRO A 63 33.18 27.99 26.97
N VAL A 64 31.87 27.93 27.26
CA VAL A 64 31.10 28.96 27.97
C VAL A 64 30.07 28.27 28.86
N GLU A 65 29.72 28.90 29.97
CA GLU A 65 28.61 28.47 30.83
C GLU A 65 27.29 28.39 29.98
N ASP A 66 26.43 27.42 30.25
CA ASP A 66 25.18 27.16 29.51
C ASP A 66 25.34 26.70 28.06
N SER A 67 26.48 26.15 27.67
CA SER A 67 26.66 25.54 26.33
C SER A 67 25.93 24.21 26.22
N ILE A 68 25.33 23.98 25.06
CA ILE A 68 24.74 22.68 24.66
C ILE A 68 25.69 22.01 23.68
N PHE A 69 26.05 20.77 23.96
CA PHE A 69 26.80 19.91 23.03
C PHE A 69 25.90 18.80 22.51
N ILE A 70 25.75 18.72 21.19
CA ILE A 70 24.89 17.73 20.55
C ILE A 70 25.74 16.60 20.01
N VAL A 71 25.49 15.38 20.51
CA VAL A 71 25.99 14.13 19.91
C VAL A 71 24.89 13.56 19.06
N ASN A 72 25.12 13.44 17.75
CA ASN A 72 24.14 12.90 16.80
C ASN A 72 24.63 11.55 16.28
N ASP A 73 24.01 10.48 16.78
CA ASP A 73 24.20 9.13 16.27
C ASP A 73 23.17 8.85 15.18
N GLU A 74 23.63 8.57 13.96
CA GLU A 74 22.79 8.49 12.76
C GLU A 74 21.67 7.47 12.89
N LYS A 75 21.93 6.31 13.51
CA LYS A 75 20.94 5.22 13.61
C LYS A 75 21.26 4.23 14.71
N PHE A 76 20.23 3.56 15.20
CA PHE A 76 20.34 2.33 15.97
C PHE A 76 20.87 1.21 15.07
N ARG A 77 21.93 0.52 15.52
CA ARG A 77 22.50 -0.63 14.82
C ARG A 77 21.70 -1.88 15.20
N TYR A 78 20.58 -2.08 14.54
CA TYR A 78 19.69 -3.20 14.83
C TYR A 78 20.40 -4.52 14.60
N PRO A 79 20.37 -5.48 15.53
CA PRO A 79 20.94 -6.80 15.33
C PRO A 79 20.17 -7.49 14.22
N VAL A 80 20.74 -7.45 13.04
CA VAL A 80 20.24 -8.18 11.89
C VAL A 80 20.75 -9.60 12.05
N GLY A 81 20.05 -10.41 12.82
CA GLY A 81 20.24 -11.85 12.71
C GLY A 81 20.18 -12.21 11.23
N ASN A 82 21.13 -12.95 10.72
CA ASN A 82 21.16 -13.36 9.32
C ASN A 82 19.84 -14.08 9.01
N PHE A 83 18.83 -13.33 8.48
CA PHE A 83 17.62 -13.94 8.00
C PHE A 83 18.00 -14.91 6.86
N LYS A 84 17.80 -16.19 7.12
CA LYS A 84 17.94 -17.23 6.10
C LYS A 84 16.55 -17.73 5.77
N GLY A 85 16.11 -17.47 4.57
CA GLY A 85 14.80 -17.90 4.09
C GLY A 85 14.78 -17.91 2.58
N ALA A 86 13.94 -18.78 2.04
CA ALA A 86 13.55 -18.76 0.64
C ALA A 86 12.12 -18.24 0.52
N GLY A 87 11.77 -17.70 -0.64
CA GLY A 87 10.43 -17.21 -0.95
C GLY A 87 10.09 -17.42 -2.41
N VAL A 88 8.89 -17.05 -2.77
CA VAL A 88 8.42 -17.03 -4.17
C VAL A 88 8.03 -15.60 -4.56
N ALA A 89 8.33 -15.25 -5.80
CA ALA A 89 7.80 -14.03 -6.44
C ALA A 89 6.69 -14.46 -7.40
N VAL A 90 5.50 -13.91 -7.23
CA VAL A 90 4.32 -14.32 -8.00
C VAL A 90 3.37 -13.14 -8.19
N PRO A 91 2.86 -12.91 -9.42
CA PRO A 91 1.80 -11.94 -9.61
C PRO A 91 0.48 -12.48 -9.04
N VAL A 92 -0.24 -11.68 -8.27
CA VAL A 92 -1.53 -12.10 -7.68
C VAL A 92 -2.50 -12.59 -8.74
N PHE A 93 -2.58 -11.91 -9.88
CA PHE A 93 -3.49 -12.28 -10.97
C PHE A 93 -3.26 -13.70 -11.54
N SER A 94 -2.09 -14.31 -11.30
CA SER A 94 -1.79 -15.67 -11.76
C SER A 94 -2.24 -16.75 -10.76
N LEU A 95 -2.58 -16.37 -9.53
CA LEU A 95 -3.08 -17.29 -8.51
C LEU A 95 -4.54 -17.60 -8.80
N ARG A 96 -4.82 -18.81 -9.31
CA ARG A 96 -6.19 -19.23 -9.56
C ARG A 96 -6.54 -20.47 -8.75
N THR A 97 -7.68 -20.40 -8.09
CA THR A 97 -8.29 -21.51 -7.34
C THR A 97 -9.67 -21.79 -7.90
N ASN A 98 -10.36 -22.79 -7.33
CA ASN A 98 -11.74 -23.08 -7.73
C ASN A 98 -12.74 -21.98 -7.32
N GLU A 99 -12.32 -21.04 -6.46
CA GLU A 99 -13.15 -19.95 -5.94
C GLU A 99 -12.94 -18.64 -6.69
N SER A 100 -11.85 -18.54 -7.49
CA SER A 100 -11.47 -17.32 -8.21
C SER A 100 -12.46 -16.98 -9.33
N PHE A 101 -12.51 -15.72 -9.70
CA PHE A 101 -13.34 -15.19 -10.80
C PHE A 101 -12.57 -15.10 -12.13
N GLY A 102 -11.81 -16.14 -12.48
CA GLY A 102 -11.00 -16.17 -13.71
C GLY A 102 -9.67 -15.42 -13.62
N VAL A 103 -9.36 -14.88 -12.46
CA VAL A 103 -8.10 -14.18 -12.11
C VAL A 103 -7.80 -14.43 -10.65
N GLY A 104 -6.53 -14.39 -10.26
CA GLY A 104 -6.17 -14.47 -8.84
C GLY A 104 -6.64 -13.25 -8.07
N GLU A 105 -7.18 -13.48 -6.89
CA GLU A 105 -7.74 -12.50 -5.99
C GLU A 105 -6.96 -12.48 -4.66
N PHE A 106 -7.13 -11.46 -3.82
CA PHE A 106 -6.45 -11.43 -2.52
C PHE A 106 -6.74 -12.66 -1.67
N ASN A 107 -7.97 -13.19 -1.73
CA ASN A 107 -8.31 -14.40 -1.00
C ASN A 107 -7.50 -15.64 -1.44
N ASP A 108 -7.07 -15.69 -2.71
CA ASP A 108 -6.28 -16.82 -3.22
C ASP A 108 -4.87 -16.89 -2.62
N ILE A 109 -4.33 -15.76 -2.16
CA ILE A 109 -3.04 -15.69 -1.48
C ILE A 109 -3.03 -16.55 -0.21
N ARG A 110 -4.16 -16.75 0.47
CA ARG A 110 -4.25 -17.62 1.66
C ARG A 110 -3.79 -19.04 1.35
N LYS A 111 -4.20 -19.60 0.21
CA LYS A 111 -3.77 -20.95 -0.22
C LYS A 111 -2.29 -21.01 -0.56
N LEU A 112 -1.75 -19.92 -1.12
CA LEU A 112 -0.31 -19.80 -1.33
C LEU A 112 0.47 -19.72 -0.01
N VAL A 113 -0.05 -19.01 0.98
CA VAL A 113 0.51 -18.95 2.34
C VAL A 113 0.55 -20.34 2.98
N ASP A 114 -0.54 -21.11 2.85
CA ASP A 114 -0.59 -22.49 3.36
C ASP A 114 0.47 -23.37 2.67
N TRP A 115 0.60 -23.24 1.36
CA TRP A 115 1.63 -23.96 0.62
C TRP A 115 3.05 -23.52 1.03
N CYS A 116 3.30 -22.23 1.21
CA CYS A 116 4.58 -21.74 1.73
C CYS A 116 4.91 -22.32 3.11
N THR A 117 3.91 -22.40 3.98
CA THR A 117 4.06 -22.98 5.33
C THR A 117 4.44 -24.46 5.25
N LEU A 118 3.77 -25.23 4.38
CA LEU A 118 4.07 -26.66 4.17
C LEU A 118 5.46 -26.91 3.58
N THR A 119 5.94 -26.03 2.71
CA THR A 119 7.23 -26.16 2.03
C THR A 119 8.39 -25.47 2.76
N GLY A 120 8.11 -24.80 3.88
CA GLY A 120 9.12 -24.09 4.67
C GLY A 120 9.54 -22.73 4.08
N LEU A 121 8.86 -22.22 3.05
CA LEU A 121 9.09 -20.88 2.50
C LEU A 121 8.67 -19.81 3.51
N LYS A 122 9.40 -18.70 3.52
CA LYS A 122 9.25 -17.62 4.53
C LYS A 122 8.78 -16.30 3.95
N MET A 123 8.67 -16.20 2.64
CA MET A 123 8.32 -14.94 1.99
C MET A 123 7.52 -15.17 0.71
N ILE A 124 6.52 -14.34 0.50
CA ILE A 124 5.80 -14.19 -0.76
C ILE A 124 6.03 -12.75 -1.24
N GLN A 125 6.65 -12.59 -2.41
CA GLN A 125 6.73 -11.31 -3.10
C GLN A 125 5.65 -11.27 -4.16
N VAL A 126 4.82 -10.22 -4.16
CA VAL A 126 3.83 -9.97 -5.20
C VAL A 126 4.32 -8.87 -6.15
N LEU A 127 3.89 -8.91 -7.42
CA LEU A 127 4.05 -7.77 -8.33
C LEU A 127 3.12 -6.62 -7.91
N PRO A 128 3.24 -5.42 -8.52
CA PRO A 128 2.38 -4.30 -8.16
C PRO A 128 0.89 -4.68 -8.23
N ILE A 129 0.16 -4.31 -7.20
CA ILE A 129 -1.27 -4.59 -7.03
C ILE A 129 -2.13 -3.34 -7.16
N ASN A 130 -1.51 -2.25 -7.61
CA ASN A 130 -2.13 -0.96 -7.74
C ASN A 130 -3.09 -0.87 -8.93
N GLU A 131 -3.98 0.12 -8.90
CA GLU A 131 -4.97 0.36 -9.94
C GLU A 131 -4.32 0.79 -11.26
N THR A 132 -4.67 0.09 -12.35
CA THR A 132 -4.14 0.35 -13.70
C THR A 132 -5.21 0.70 -14.73
N VAL A 133 -6.49 0.69 -14.35
CA VAL A 133 -7.60 0.89 -15.32
C VAL A 133 -7.65 2.33 -15.80
N ALA A 134 -7.12 2.55 -16.99
CA ALA A 134 -7.11 3.85 -17.68
C ALA A 134 -8.05 3.87 -18.90
N THR A 135 -8.17 2.75 -19.62
CA THR A 135 -8.86 2.65 -20.91
C THR A 135 -9.96 1.59 -20.94
N HIS A 136 -10.14 0.81 -19.88
CA HIS A 136 -11.00 -0.38 -19.81
C HIS A 136 -10.70 -1.43 -20.88
N SER A 137 -9.46 -1.49 -21.35
CA SER A 137 -9.00 -2.40 -22.38
C SER A 137 -7.85 -3.30 -21.91
N TRP A 138 -7.41 -4.19 -22.78
CA TRP A 138 -6.23 -5.01 -22.53
C TRP A 138 -4.95 -4.20 -22.23
N LEU A 139 -4.87 -2.97 -22.69
CA LEU A 139 -3.71 -2.09 -22.43
C LEU A 139 -3.49 -1.78 -20.94
N ASP A 140 -4.52 -1.98 -20.12
CA ASP A 140 -4.47 -1.76 -18.69
C ASP A 140 -3.97 -2.99 -17.90
N SER A 141 -3.65 -4.10 -18.58
CA SER A 141 -3.25 -5.36 -17.92
C SER A 141 -1.82 -5.36 -17.39
N TYR A 142 -1.01 -4.36 -17.74
CA TYR A 142 0.39 -4.25 -17.30
C TYR A 142 0.49 -3.66 -15.90
N PRO A 143 0.94 -4.42 -14.88
CA PRO A 143 0.84 -4.03 -13.48
C PRO A 143 1.71 -2.82 -13.09
N TYR A 144 2.76 -2.52 -13.87
CA TYR A 144 3.62 -1.37 -13.62
C TYR A 144 3.10 -0.06 -14.23
N LYS A 145 2.02 -0.09 -15.02
CA LYS A 145 1.39 1.11 -15.58
C LYS A 145 0.19 1.55 -14.73
N SER A 146 0.43 1.79 -13.46
CA SER A 146 -0.62 2.23 -12.55
C SER A 146 -1.09 3.65 -12.85
N ILE A 147 -2.37 3.91 -12.60
CA ILE A 147 -2.94 5.26 -12.59
C ILE A 147 -2.76 5.93 -11.23
N THR A 148 -2.38 5.18 -10.20
CA THR A 148 -2.00 5.68 -8.87
C THR A 148 -1.25 4.61 -8.10
N VAL A 149 -0.37 5.04 -7.19
CA VAL A 149 0.32 4.15 -6.25
C VAL A 149 -0.47 3.93 -4.95
N MET A 150 -1.59 4.62 -4.77
CA MET A 150 -2.39 4.57 -3.53
C MET A 150 -3.54 3.56 -3.61
N ALA A 151 -4.27 3.52 -4.72
CA ALA A 151 -5.44 2.65 -4.86
C ALA A 151 -5.07 1.23 -5.31
N LEU A 152 -5.81 0.25 -4.82
CA LEU A 152 -5.68 -1.16 -5.17
C LEU A 152 -6.54 -1.50 -6.40
N HIS A 153 -6.03 -2.40 -7.24
CA HIS A 153 -6.73 -2.77 -8.48
C HIS A 153 -7.99 -3.58 -8.20
N PRO A 154 -9.16 -3.19 -8.75
CA PRO A 154 -10.45 -3.83 -8.52
C PRO A 154 -10.51 -5.32 -8.85
N MET A 155 -9.69 -5.80 -9.79
CA MET A 155 -9.71 -7.21 -10.16
C MET A 155 -9.31 -8.16 -9.02
N TYR A 156 -8.58 -7.68 -8.01
CA TYR A 156 -8.16 -8.49 -6.87
C TYR A 156 -9.22 -8.66 -5.79
N LEU A 157 -10.34 -7.93 -5.91
CA LEU A 157 -11.44 -7.99 -4.95
C LEU A 157 -12.15 -9.35 -5.04
N HIS A 158 -12.24 -10.06 -3.92
CA HIS A 158 -13.03 -11.28 -3.79
C HIS A 158 -14.49 -10.91 -3.51
N LEU A 159 -15.34 -10.96 -4.53
CA LEU A 159 -16.72 -10.48 -4.47
C LEU A 159 -17.58 -11.23 -3.44
N PRO A 160 -17.48 -12.58 -3.27
CA PRO A 160 -18.23 -13.27 -2.24
C PRO A 160 -17.98 -12.78 -0.81
N GLY A 161 -16.78 -12.18 -0.57
CA GLY A 161 -16.43 -11.56 0.71
C GLY A 161 -17.22 -10.29 1.05
N LEU A 162 -17.98 -9.73 0.10
CA LEU A 162 -18.84 -8.56 0.29
C LEU A 162 -20.28 -8.95 0.65
N GLY A 163 -20.59 -10.24 0.58
CA GLY A 163 -21.94 -10.81 0.76
C GLY A 163 -22.55 -11.29 -0.56
N ALA A 164 -23.58 -12.11 -0.44
CA ALA A 164 -24.28 -12.68 -1.59
C ALA A 164 -25.28 -11.67 -2.18
N LEU A 165 -25.51 -11.79 -3.48
CA LEU A 165 -26.62 -11.11 -4.13
C LEU A 165 -27.95 -11.69 -3.61
N LYS A 166 -28.90 -10.83 -3.30
CA LYS A 166 -30.24 -11.24 -2.80
C LYS A 166 -31.11 -11.85 -3.89
N ASP A 167 -30.89 -11.46 -5.14
CA ASP A 167 -31.59 -12.00 -6.30
C ASP A 167 -30.95 -13.32 -6.70
N ALA A 168 -31.72 -14.42 -6.62
CA ALA A 168 -31.24 -15.76 -6.91
C ALA A 168 -30.88 -15.97 -8.40
N ALA A 169 -31.56 -15.30 -9.34
CA ALA A 169 -31.24 -15.39 -10.76
C ALA A 169 -29.91 -14.67 -11.07
N LEU A 170 -29.69 -13.50 -10.48
CA LEU A 170 -28.41 -12.78 -10.60
C LEU A 170 -27.28 -13.57 -9.93
N MET A 171 -27.55 -14.28 -8.85
CA MET A 171 -26.54 -15.13 -8.20
C MET A 171 -26.17 -16.33 -9.07
N GLU A 172 -27.15 -16.95 -9.73
CA GLU A 172 -26.90 -18.04 -10.71
C GLU A 172 -26.07 -17.53 -11.90
N GLU A 173 -26.42 -16.35 -12.46
CA GLU A 173 -25.61 -15.71 -13.51
C GLU A 173 -24.18 -15.45 -13.06
N PHE A 174 -23.99 -14.94 -11.83
CA PHE A 174 -22.67 -14.70 -11.23
C PHE A 174 -21.84 -15.99 -11.21
N GLU A 175 -22.39 -17.07 -10.67
CA GLU A 175 -21.68 -18.35 -10.58
C GLU A 175 -21.35 -18.92 -11.95
N LYS A 176 -22.27 -18.82 -12.91
CA LYS A 176 -22.02 -19.22 -14.31
C LYS A 176 -20.87 -18.44 -14.90
N ALA A 177 -20.89 -17.10 -14.80
CA ALA A 177 -19.83 -16.24 -15.34
C ALA A 177 -18.47 -16.53 -14.66
N ARG A 178 -18.48 -16.78 -13.34
CA ARG A 178 -17.29 -17.15 -12.58
C ARG A 178 -16.67 -18.44 -13.09
N LEU A 179 -17.48 -19.48 -13.23
CA LEU A 179 -17.04 -20.80 -13.72
C LEU A 179 -16.51 -20.72 -15.16
N GLU A 180 -17.22 -20.02 -16.06
CA GLU A 180 -16.81 -19.85 -17.46
C GLU A 180 -15.45 -19.12 -17.57
N LEU A 181 -15.27 -18.03 -16.84
CA LEU A 181 -14.01 -17.27 -16.86
C LEU A 181 -12.88 -18.06 -16.20
N ASN A 182 -13.19 -18.77 -15.10
CA ASN A 182 -12.18 -19.55 -14.37
C ASN A 182 -11.74 -20.82 -15.12
N ALA A 183 -12.54 -21.34 -16.03
CA ALA A 183 -12.20 -22.48 -16.88
C ALA A 183 -11.29 -22.11 -18.06
N ARG A 184 -11.09 -20.82 -18.36
CA ARG A 184 -10.24 -20.39 -19.47
C ARG A 184 -8.77 -20.69 -19.20
N PRO A 185 -7.96 -21.11 -20.20
CA PRO A 185 -6.54 -21.41 -20.02
C PRO A 185 -5.72 -20.15 -19.67
N HIS A 186 -6.16 -18.98 -20.13
CA HIS A 186 -5.54 -17.69 -19.88
C HIS A 186 -6.51 -16.73 -19.22
N VAL A 187 -6.00 -15.75 -18.49
CA VAL A 187 -6.80 -14.68 -17.90
C VAL A 187 -7.41 -13.85 -19.02
N ASP A 188 -8.74 -13.80 -19.09
CA ASP A 188 -9.46 -12.84 -19.91
C ASP A 188 -9.62 -11.52 -19.14
N TYR A 189 -8.58 -10.68 -19.18
CA TYR A 189 -8.51 -9.43 -18.42
C TYR A 189 -9.75 -8.56 -18.60
N VAL A 190 -10.17 -8.34 -19.86
CA VAL A 190 -11.33 -7.50 -20.17
C VAL A 190 -12.64 -8.14 -19.71
N GLY A 191 -12.80 -9.45 -19.98
CA GLY A 191 -13.97 -10.20 -19.52
C GLY A 191 -14.11 -10.25 -18.01
N VAL A 192 -13.01 -10.49 -17.29
CA VAL A 192 -12.97 -10.47 -15.82
C VAL A 192 -13.36 -9.11 -15.28
N ASN A 193 -12.68 -8.04 -15.70
CA ASN A 193 -12.95 -6.70 -15.18
C ASN A 193 -14.39 -6.25 -15.46
N ARG A 194 -14.90 -6.49 -16.68
CA ARG A 194 -16.28 -6.14 -17.04
C ARG A 194 -17.30 -6.87 -16.17
N ASN A 195 -17.15 -8.18 -15.97
CA ASN A 195 -18.09 -8.96 -15.17
C ASN A 195 -17.96 -8.59 -13.67
N LYS A 196 -16.74 -8.48 -13.15
CA LYS A 196 -16.55 -8.07 -11.76
C LYS A 196 -17.14 -6.68 -11.48
N ALA A 197 -16.94 -5.71 -12.38
CA ALA A 197 -17.53 -4.38 -12.24
C ALA A 197 -19.07 -4.44 -12.22
N ARG A 198 -19.70 -5.24 -13.09
CA ARG A 198 -21.16 -5.42 -13.10
C ARG A 198 -21.67 -5.99 -11.76
N TYR A 199 -21.11 -7.10 -11.30
CA TYR A 199 -21.57 -7.74 -10.06
C TYR A 199 -21.21 -6.91 -8.83
N PHE A 200 -20.06 -6.27 -8.82
CA PHE A 200 -19.67 -5.35 -7.77
C PHE A 200 -20.68 -4.20 -7.63
N LYS A 201 -21.11 -3.60 -8.75
CA LYS A 201 -22.12 -2.52 -8.70
C LYS A 201 -23.45 -3.03 -8.10
N LEU A 202 -23.90 -4.23 -8.46
CA LEU A 202 -25.11 -4.82 -7.87
C LEU A 202 -24.98 -5.03 -6.36
N ILE A 203 -23.82 -5.49 -5.90
CA ILE A 203 -23.53 -5.67 -4.47
C ILE A 203 -23.44 -4.30 -3.77
N PHE A 204 -22.81 -3.32 -4.40
CA PHE A 204 -22.78 -1.95 -3.90
C PHE A 204 -24.17 -1.38 -3.70
N ASP A 205 -25.03 -1.43 -4.72
CA ASP A 205 -26.40 -0.90 -4.65
C ASP A 205 -27.22 -1.55 -3.53
N GLN A 206 -26.96 -2.84 -3.29
CA GLN A 206 -27.62 -3.59 -2.24
C GLN A 206 -27.13 -3.21 -0.83
N ASN A 207 -25.85 -2.98 -0.65
CA ASN A 207 -25.19 -2.92 0.65
C ASN A 207 -24.79 -1.50 1.08
N TRP A 208 -24.66 -0.57 0.16
CA TRP A 208 -24.17 0.78 0.42
C TRP A 208 -24.93 1.53 1.52
N PRO A 209 -26.29 1.48 1.58
CA PRO A 209 -27.04 2.19 2.62
C PRO A 209 -26.66 1.79 4.05
N GLU A 210 -26.20 0.55 4.24
CA GLU A 210 -25.78 0.06 5.55
C GLU A 210 -24.27 0.21 5.76
N VAL A 211 -23.45 -0.10 4.75
CA VAL A 211 -22.00 -0.04 4.88
C VAL A 211 -21.52 1.39 5.08
N SER A 212 -22.14 2.37 4.44
CA SER A 212 -21.79 3.80 4.60
C SER A 212 -21.91 4.29 6.06
N LYS A 213 -22.71 3.60 6.90
CA LYS A 213 -22.92 3.92 8.31
C LYS A 213 -21.98 3.15 9.25
N LEU A 214 -21.24 2.15 8.76
CA LEU A 214 -20.34 1.37 9.61
C LEU A 214 -19.19 2.26 10.12
N GLU A 215 -18.91 2.15 11.40
CA GLU A 215 -17.80 2.86 12.03
C GLU A 215 -16.46 2.52 11.35
N SER A 216 -16.24 1.24 11.00
CA SER A 216 -15.03 0.79 10.31
C SER A 216 -14.86 1.42 8.92
N TYR A 217 -15.98 1.62 8.19
CA TYR A 217 -15.94 2.34 6.91
C TYR A 217 -15.62 3.82 7.12
N GLN A 218 -16.27 4.46 8.09
CA GLN A 218 -16.04 5.88 8.40
C GLN A 218 -14.60 6.14 8.83
N GLN A 219 -14.04 5.27 9.69
CA GLN A 219 -12.64 5.34 10.08
C GLN A 219 -11.70 5.17 8.88
N PHE A 220 -11.97 4.19 8.00
CA PHE A 220 -11.21 4.02 6.77
C PHE A 220 -11.28 5.28 5.89
N PHE A 221 -12.47 5.82 5.66
CA PHE A 221 -12.66 7.01 4.83
C PHE A 221 -11.90 8.21 5.40
N GLU A 222 -12.07 8.51 6.69
CA GLU A 222 -11.39 9.63 7.33
C GLU A 222 -9.87 9.51 7.30
N ALA A 223 -9.34 8.30 7.48
CA ALA A 223 -7.90 8.05 7.44
C ALA A 223 -7.30 8.17 6.02
N ASN A 224 -8.13 8.05 4.98
CA ASN A 224 -7.66 7.95 3.59
C ASN A 224 -8.21 9.04 2.67
N LYS A 225 -9.07 9.93 3.12
CA LYS A 225 -9.81 10.90 2.30
C LYS A 225 -8.91 11.79 1.42
N GLU A 226 -7.70 12.09 1.86
CA GLU A 226 -6.75 12.95 1.15
C GLU A 226 -6.35 12.38 -0.23
N TRP A 227 -6.21 11.07 -0.35
CA TRP A 227 -5.95 10.42 -1.63
C TRP A 227 -7.20 9.80 -2.25
N LEU A 228 -8.15 9.38 -1.42
CA LEU A 228 -9.32 8.61 -1.86
C LEU A 228 -10.33 9.48 -2.62
N LYS A 229 -10.52 10.74 -2.21
CA LYS A 229 -11.37 11.69 -2.93
C LYS A 229 -10.82 12.03 -4.33
N PRO A 230 -9.54 12.45 -4.49
CA PRO A 230 -8.96 12.64 -5.81
C PRO A 230 -9.01 11.38 -6.68
N TYR A 231 -8.78 10.20 -6.11
CA TYR A 231 -8.88 8.93 -6.83
C TYR A 231 -10.28 8.68 -7.38
N ALA A 232 -11.30 8.80 -6.54
CA ALA A 232 -12.69 8.59 -6.95
C ALA A 232 -13.15 9.63 -7.98
N ALA A 233 -12.75 10.89 -7.78
CA ALA A 233 -12.99 11.97 -8.74
C ALA A 233 -12.34 11.69 -10.10
N PHE A 234 -11.07 11.25 -10.10
CA PHE A 234 -10.35 10.86 -11.31
C PHE A 234 -11.08 9.74 -12.06
N CYS A 235 -11.48 8.68 -11.36
CA CYS A 235 -12.22 7.55 -11.96
C CYS A 235 -13.55 8.01 -12.55
N TYR A 236 -14.30 8.85 -11.83
CA TYR A 236 -15.56 9.40 -12.33
C TYR A 236 -15.34 10.28 -13.56
N LEU A 237 -14.36 11.19 -13.55
CA LEU A 237 -14.06 12.08 -14.68
C LEU A 237 -13.55 11.31 -15.88
N ARG A 238 -12.65 10.32 -15.68
CA ARG A 238 -12.19 9.40 -16.72
C ARG A 238 -13.37 8.76 -17.45
N ASP A 239 -14.34 8.24 -16.69
CA ASP A 239 -15.49 7.52 -17.25
C ASP A 239 -16.51 8.48 -17.90
N ARG A 240 -16.67 9.69 -17.33
CA ARG A 240 -17.50 10.77 -17.89
C ARG A 240 -16.95 11.28 -19.22
N PHE A 241 -15.67 11.59 -19.29
CA PHE A 241 -14.99 12.10 -20.47
C PHE A 241 -14.47 10.99 -21.39
N LYS A 242 -14.56 9.72 -20.97
CA LYS A 242 -14.06 8.52 -21.68
C LYS A 242 -12.59 8.60 -22.07
N THR A 243 -11.80 9.24 -21.25
CA THR A 243 -10.35 9.36 -21.38
C THR A 243 -9.70 9.58 -20.01
N SER A 244 -8.54 8.95 -19.76
CA SER A 244 -7.70 9.22 -18.59
C SER A 244 -6.76 10.41 -18.80
N ASP A 245 -6.71 10.99 -20.01
CA ASP A 245 -5.96 12.22 -20.25
C ASP A 245 -6.71 13.42 -19.65
N PHE A 246 -6.38 13.74 -18.41
CA PHE A 246 -7.03 14.80 -17.65
C PHE A 246 -6.91 16.18 -18.29
N ARG A 247 -5.95 16.40 -19.20
CA ARG A 247 -5.82 17.66 -19.96
C ARG A 247 -7.02 17.92 -20.86
N GLN A 248 -7.86 16.90 -21.09
CA GLN A 248 -9.10 16.99 -21.88
C GLN A 248 -10.35 17.14 -21.00
N TRP A 249 -10.21 17.31 -19.68
CA TRP A 249 -11.34 17.35 -18.74
C TRP A 249 -11.87 18.76 -18.45
N GLU A 250 -11.81 19.65 -19.41
CA GLU A 250 -12.36 21.01 -19.31
C GLU A 250 -11.85 21.72 -18.06
N GLU A 251 -12.74 22.14 -17.16
CA GLU A 251 -12.40 22.83 -15.89
C GLU A 251 -11.61 21.96 -14.91
N TYR A 252 -11.66 20.62 -15.05
CA TYR A 252 -10.91 19.67 -14.23
C TYR A 252 -9.54 19.32 -14.81
N ALA A 253 -9.13 19.91 -15.93
CA ALA A 253 -7.84 19.66 -16.55
C ALA A 253 -6.66 20.04 -15.63
N THR A 254 -6.85 21.06 -14.80
CA THR A 254 -5.92 21.41 -13.72
C THR A 254 -6.54 21.03 -12.39
N TYR A 255 -5.80 20.29 -11.58
CA TYR A 255 -6.27 19.88 -10.26
C TYR A 255 -6.57 21.08 -9.38
N ASN A 256 -7.76 21.11 -8.80
CA ASN A 256 -8.17 22.10 -7.82
C ASN A 256 -8.92 21.39 -6.68
N PRO A 257 -8.38 21.40 -5.44
CA PRO A 257 -9.00 20.73 -4.29
C PRO A 257 -10.45 21.18 -4.03
N GLU A 258 -10.75 22.46 -4.22
CA GLU A 258 -12.10 23.00 -3.97
C GLU A 258 -13.12 22.45 -4.99
N LEU A 259 -12.73 22.33 -6.26
CA LEU A 259 -13.59 21.72 -7.29
C LEU A 259 -13.79 20.23 -7.02
N ILE A 260 -12.75 19.54 -6.52
CA ILE A 260 -12.85 18.12 -6.17
C ILE A 260 -13.75 17.92 -4.95
N ASP A 261 -13.66 18.78 -3.95
CA ASP A 261 -14.56 18.74 -2.79
C ASP A 261 -16.02 18.97 -3.21
N GLN A 262 -16.28 19.91 -4.12
CA GLN A 262 -17.61 20.13 -4.68
C GLN A 262 -18.10 18.92 -5.50
N LEU A 263 -17.24 18.36 -6.35
CA LEU A 263 -17.56 17.18 -7.18
C LEU A 263 -17.88 15.95 -6.32
N THR A 264 -17.16 15.79 -5.21
CA THR A 264 -17.30 14.64 -4.32
C THR A 264 -18.30 14.86 -3.18
N ASP A 265 -18.99 15.99 -3.15
CA ASP A 265 -19.98 16.31 -2.12
C ASP A 265 -21.14 15.30 -2.13
N PRO A 266 -21.54 14.76 -0.97
CA PRO A 266 -22.64 13.80 -0.88
C PRO A 266 -24.00 14.32 -1.36
N SER A 267 -24.19 15.62 -1.50
CA SER A 267 -25.44 16.23 -2.01
C SER A 267 -25.58 16.17 -3.53
N GLN A 268 -24.53 15.77 -4.25
CA GLN A 268 -24.59 15.65 -5.71
C GLN A 268 -25.44 14.45 -6.14
N ASP A 269 -26.32 14.67 -7.10
CA ASP A 269 -27.22 13.62 -7.64
C ASP A 269 -26.48 12.39 -8.18
N PHE A 270 -25.24 12.57 -8.59
CA PHE A 270 -24.36 11.51 -9.11
C PHE A 270 -23.38 10.97 -8.07
N HIS A 271 -23.52 11.34 -6.79
CA HIS A 271 -22.57 10.95 -5.73
C HIS A 271 -22.34 9.44 -5.65
N GLU A 272 -23.33 8.61 -5.95
CA GLU A 272 -23.16 7.15 -5.98
C GLU A 272 -22.11 6.68 -6.97
N HIS A 273 -21.90 7.38 -8.10
CA HIS A 273 -20.83 7.08 -9.05
C HIS A 273 -19.42 7.38 -8.52
N ILE A 274 -19.34 8.14 -7.45
CA ILE A 274 -18.09 8.43 -6.73
C ILE A 274 -17.94 7.50 -5.54
N ALA A 275 -19.01 7.36 -4.75
CA ALA A 275 -19.03 6.56 -3.54
C ALA A 275 -18.73 5.06 -3.81
N VAL A 276 -19.06 4.56 -5.00
CA VAL A 276 -18.74 3.20 -5.44
C VAL A 276 -17.23 2.91 -5.37
N HIS A 277 -16.38 3.92 -5.67
CA HIS A 277 -14.93 3.79 -5.59
C HIS A 277 -14.43 3.78 -4.13
N TYR A 278 -15.06 4.55 -3.24
CA TYR A 278 -14.76 4.51 -1.81
C TYR A 278 -15.07 3.13 -1.20
N TYR A 279 -16.26 2.61 -1.50
CA TYR A 279 -16.69 1.28 -1.08
C TYR A 279 -15.76 0.18 -1.59
N GLN A 280 -15.32 0.30 -2.85
CA GLN A 280 -14.41 -0.65 -3.48
C GLN A 280 -13.05 -0.68 -2.77
N GLN A 281 -12.45 0.48 -2.53
CA GLN A 281 -11.15 0.57 -1.88
C GLN A 281 -11.21 0.15 -0.40
N TYR A 282 -12.32 0.41 0.29
CA TYR A 282 -12.54 -0.08 1.64
C TYR A 282 -12.47 -1.62 1.73
N TYR A 283 -13.16 -2.32 0.83
CA TYR A 283 -13.13 -3.79 0.84
C TYR A 283 -11.82 -4.38 0.33
N LEU A 284 -11.16 -3.72 -0.62
CA LEU A 284 -9.82 -4.12 -1.07
C LEU A 284 -8.80 -4.01 0.06
N ASP A 285 -8.77 -2.88 0.77
CA ASP A 285 -7.90 -2.68 1.93
C ASP A 285 -8.19 -3.73 3.02
N LYS A 286 -9.46 -3.94 3.34
CA LYS A 286 -9.88 -4.92 4.32
C LYS A 286 -9.38 -6.33 3.96
N GLN A 287 -9.64 -6.78 2.74
CA GLN A 287 -9.25 -8.13 2.29
C GLN A 287 -7.73 -8.29 2.24
N LEU A 288 -7.00 -7.27 1.80
CA LEU A 288 -5.54 -7.31 1.80
C LEU A 288 -4.98 -7.39 3.22
N ARG A 289 -5.50 -6.58 4.17
CA ARG A 289 -5.09 -6.64 5.58
C ARG A 289 -5.32 -8.01 6.18
N GLU A 290 -6.51 -8.59 5.99
CA GLU A 290 -6.85 -9.93 6.47
C GLU A 290 -5.89 -11.00 5.94
N VAL A 291 -5.46 -10.88 4.69
CA VAL A 291 -4.52 -11.82 4.07
C VAL A 291 -3.10 -11.62 4.60
N VAL A 292 -2.67 -10.38 4.80
CA VAL A 292 -1.35 -10.07 5.38
C VAL A 292 -1.28 -10.56 6.83
N GLU A 293 -2.31 -10.34 7.63
CA GLU A 293 -2.41 -10.85 8.99
C GLU A 293 -2.37 -12.38 9.02
N TYR A 294 -3.09 -13.03 8.11
CA TYR A 294 -3.05 -14.48 7.97
C TYR A 294 -1.63 -14.98 7.63
N ALA A 295 -0.95 -14.35 6.68
CA ALA A 295 0.41 -14.71 6.31
C ALA A 295 1.36 -14.56 7.51
N HIS A 296 1.28 -13.45 8.23
CA HIS A 296 2.10 -13.21 9.43
C HIS A 296 1.82 -14.23 10.53
N SER A 297 0.55 -14.62 10.75
CA SER A 297 0.19 -15.66 11.71
C SER A 297 0.81 -17.03 11.41
N LYS A 298 1.12 -17.28 10.12
CA LYS A 298 1.81 -18.48 9.62
C LYS A 298 3.33 -18.35 9.53
N GLY A 299 3.89 -17.20 9.93
CA GLY A 299 5.33 -16.91 9.84
C GLY A 299 5.82 -16.70 8.41
N VAL A 300 4.94 -16.27 7.50
CA VAL A 300 5.26 -15.94 6.11
C VAL A 300 5.19 -14.41 5.95
N ALA A 301 6.30 -13.82 5.51
CA ALA A 301 6.35 -12.39 5.22
C ALA A 301 5.75 -12.09 3.85
N MET A 302 4.95 -11.03 3.76
CA MET A 302 4.49 -10.49 2.49
C MET A 302 5.41 -9.33 2.07
N LYS A 303 5.94 -9.40 0.84
CA LYS A 303 6.72 -8.34 0.23
C LYS A 303 5.93 -7.77 -0.95
N GLY A 304 5.56 -6.50 -0.86
CA GLY A 304 4.96 -5.76 -1.97
C GLY A 304 5.98 -5.40 -3.04
N ASP A 305 5.46 -4.86 -4.13
CA ASP A 305 6.21 -4.22 -5.19
C ASP A 305 5.50 -2.92 -5.55
N ILE A 306 6.22 -1.94 -6.04
CA ILE A 306 5.67 -0.65 -6.44
C ILE A 306 6.12 -0.30 -7.86
N PRO A 307 5.29 0.38 -8.65
CA PRO A 307 5.71 0.98 -9.91
C PRO A 307 6.81 2.01 -9.68
N ILE A 308 7.91 1.94 -10.46
CA ILE A 308 9.04 2.88 -10.31
C ILE A 308 8.70 4.24 -10.92
N GLY A 309 8.00 4.24 -12.05
CA GLY A 309 7.55 5.44 -12.75
C GLY A 309 6.05 5.66 -12.61
N ILE A 310 5.59 6.84 -12.99
CA ILE A 310 4.16 7.16 -13.09
C ILE A 310 3.73 7.28 -14.55
N SER A 311 2.46 6.99 -14.82
CA SER A 311 1.85 7.33 -16.10
C SER A 311 1.68 8.86 -16.20
N PRO A 312 1.90 9.48 -17.38
CA PRO A 312 1.59 10.90 -17.58
C PRO A 312 0.09 11.22 -17.43
N ASN A 313 -0.75 10.20 -17.42
CA ASN A 313 -2.19 10.26 -17.18
C ASN A 313 -2.56 9.57 -15.86
N SER A 314 -1.74 9.72 -14.84
CA SER A 314 -1.96 9.23 -13.48
C SER A 314 -2.53 10.31 -12.58
N ILE A 315 -3.06 9.88 -11.45
CA ILE A 315 -3.58 10.79 -10.42
C ILE A 315 -2.45 11.64 -9.85
N GLU A 316 -1.28 11.06 -9.59
CA GLU A 316 -0.12 11.79 -9.08
C GLU A 316 0.37 12.86 -10.08
N ALA A 317 0.33 12.54 -11.39
CA ALA A 317 0.66 13.53 -12.43
C ALA A 317 -0.36 14.68 -12.49
N TRP A 318 -1.60 14.42 -12.13
CA TRP A 318 -2.68 15.41 -12.09
C TRP A 318 -2.65 16.25 -10.80
N THR A 319 -2.49 15.60 -9.63
CA THR A 319 -2.53 16.27 -8.32
C THR A 319 -1.23 16.96 -7.95
N GLU A 320 -0.09 16.36 -8.31
CA GLU A 320 1.25 16.81 -7.89
C GLU A 320 2.24 16.91 -9.08
N PRO A 321 1.86 17.60 -10.18
CA PRO A 321 2.68 17.61 -11.40
C PRO A 321 4.10 18.16 -11.19
N HIS A 322 4.30 19.00 -10.18
CA HIS A 322 5.60 19.62 -9.87
C HIS A 322 6.63 18.63 -9.29
N LEU A 323 6.19 17.43 -8.85
CA LEU A 323 7.08 16.39 -8.35
C LEU A 323 7.71 15.53 -9.48
N PHE A 324 7.22 15.69 -10.71
CA PHE A 324 7.55 14.79 -11.81
C PHE A 324 8.06 15.57 -13.04
N ASN A 325 9.01 14.97 -13.77
CA ASN A 325 9.38 15.45 -15.09
C ASN A 325 8.45 14.84 -16.14
N LEU A 326 7.34 15.53 -16.41
CA LEU A 326 6.30 15.04 -17.33
C LEU A 326 6.67 15.21 -18.81
N ASP A 327 7.74 16.00 -19.13
CA ASP A 327 8.28 16.18 -20.47
C ASP A 327 9.29 15.09 -20.86
N GLY A 328 9.66 14.23 -19.91
CA GLY A 328 10.62 13.15 -20.07
C GLY A 328 9.97 11.77 -19.92
N GLN A 329 10.71 10.75 -20.32
CA GLN A 329 10.36 9.36 -20.14
C GLN A 329 11.53 8.61 -19.52
N ALA A 330 11.26 7.78 -18.51
CA ALA A 330 12.26 6.89 -17.96
C ALA A 330 12.64 5.80 -18.96
N GLY A 331 13.83 5.27 -18.84
CA GLY A 331 14.30 4.19 -19.68
C GLY A 331 15.69 3.70 -19.27
N ALA A 332 16.19 2.71 -20.00
CA ALA A 332 17.56 2.22 -19.86
C ALA A 332 18.35 2.42 -21.16
N PRO A 333 19.67 2.71 -21.08
CA PRO A 333 20.53 2.75 -22.25
C PRO A 333 20.62 1.36 -22.90
N PRO A 334 21.09 1.28 -24.17
CA PRO A 334 21.37 0.00 -24.80
C PRO A 334 22.29 -0.90 -23.96
N ASP A 335 21.94 -2.17 -23.92
CA ASP A 335 22.71 -3.24 -23.27
C ASP A 335 22.72 -4.51 -24.14
N ASP A 336 23.29 -5.60 -23.65
CA ASP A 336 23.39 -6.88 -24.35
C ASP A 336 22.01 -7.55 -24.59
N PHE A 337 20.96 -7.15 -23.87
CA PHE A 337 19.60 -7.70 -23.97
C PHE A 337 18.67 -6.76 -24.76
N ALA A 338 18.91 -5.46 -24.73
CA ALA A 338 18.10 -4.44 -25.38
C ALA A 338 18.98 -3.51 -26.21
N VAL A 339 19.35 -3.94 -27.43
CA VAL A 339 20.27 -3.22 -28.33
C VAL A 339 19.86 -1.76 -28.61
N MET A 340 18.57 -1.46 -28.58
CA MET A 340 18.01 -0.11 -28.77
C MET A 340 17.75 0.63 -27.44
N GLY A 341 18.12 0.04 -26.31
CA GLY A 341 17.71 0.52 -24.99
C GLY A 341 16.23 0.23 -24.71
N GLN A 342 15.73 0.76 -23.60
CA GLN A 342 14.34 0.57 -23.16
C GLN A 342 13.71 1.94 -22.85
N ASN A 343 12.44 2.10 -23.23
CA ASN A 343 11.56 3.18 -22.77
C ASN A 343 10.51 2.57 -21.85
N TRP A 344 10.33 3.17 -20.68
CA TRP A 344 9.43 2.69 -19.63
C TRP A 344 8.23 3.63 -19.45
#